data_998c31c10af7e2bb8b908d84e440c525
#
_entry.id   998c31c10af7e2bb8b908d84e440c525
#
_cell.length_a   1.000
_cell.length_b   1.000
_cell.length_c   1.000
_cell.angle_alpha   90.00
_cell.angle_beta   90.00
_cell.angle_gamma   90.00
#
_symmetry.space_group_name_H-M   'P 1'
#
loop_
_entity.id
_entity.type
_entity.pdbx_description
1 polymer ?
#
loop_
_entity_poly.entity_id
_entity_poly.type
_entity_poly.pdbx_seq_one_letter_code
_entity_poly.pdbx_strand_id
1 'polypeptide(L)'
;MKKPKLSKEALEAYKALLKLSEEEQKLVFCKVSQPEPAETVHELPGGKRNCPHCGSSHVSRYGKTPAGYQRFICVDCHKTFGVKERPVWIGSHFPKEVWIEYIRLMNTGATLKDLAEALGINVTTAFYWRHKILTALKDGKFDAVLEEHTQADETFTYLNTKGNRNAGNNLHTHKLTNRASDYTSVRKSGHRHGRGSCSSIRGLNQGLVCTPLAIGGNGICWGRPSNMGAPSSDDLDSVYTGHLGETVILVTDASRAAGKYAQDRELPVIQLKSDTESRQGKYNLQKVNRLHSAFKQDLARFNGVSTKYLENYANLTMFKQETPSISGIARATLLVEKLSNAPRVARWKDLRRTDYPSFVYEVLGKNDTSVNEVST
;
A
#
# COMPACT_ATOMS: atom_id res chain seq x y z
N MET A 1 24.55 9.23 -12.38
CA MET A 1 23.85 10.43 -11.87
C MET A 1 24.54 10.90 -10.60
N LYS A 2 24.98 12.16 -10.53
CA LYS A 2 25.54 12.74 -9.29
C LYS A 2 24.46 12.77 -8.22
N LYS A 3 24.74 12.22 -7.01
CA LYS A 3 23.85 12.33 -5.85
C LYS A 3 23.53 13.81 -5.61
N PRO A 4 22.26 14.21 -5.41
CA PRO A 4 21.94 15.57 -5.07
C PRO A 4 22.70 15.94 -3.80
N LYS A 5 23.55 16.95 -3.90
CA LYS A 5 24.27 17.51 -2.74
C LYS A 5 23.27 18.41 -2.00
N LEU A 6 23.15 18.20 -0.69
CA LEU A 6 22.47 19.14 0.18
C LEU A 6 23.11 20.53 0.03
N SER A 7 22.31 21.58 0.05
CA SER A 7 22.84 22.95 0.13
C SER A 7 23.70 23.10 1.39
N LYS A 8 24.61 24.09 1.41
CA LYS A 8 25.44 24.35 2.62
C LYS A 8 24.57 24.57 3.86
N GLU A 9 23.50 25.33 3.71
CA GLU A 9 22.53 25.62 4.77
C GLU A 9 21.80 24.35 5.27
N ALA A 10 21.34 23.50 4.34
CA ALA A 10 20.72 22.24 4.71
C ALA A 10 21.69 21.27 5.40
N LEU A 11 22.97 21.31 5.03
CA LEU A 11 24.01 20.49 5.67
C LEU A 11 24.33 20.99 7.08
N GLU A 12 24.36 22.33 7.30
CA GLU A 12 24.54 22.91 8.61
C GLU A 12 23.36 22.64 9.54
N ALA A 13 22.12 22.78 9.02
CA ALA A 13 20.91 22.43 9.75
C ALA A 13 20.91 20.95 10.14
N TYR A 14 21.30 20.06 9.24
CA TYR A 14 21.44 18.63 9.52
C TYR A 14 22.48 18.34 10.60
N LYS A 15 23.65 18.98 10.54
CA LYS A 15 24.69 18.84 11.56
C LYS A 15 24.26 19.39 12.93
N ALA A 16 23.50 20.47 12.95
CA ALA A 16 22.92 21.00 14.17
C ALA A 16 21.89 20.03 14.77
N LEU A 17 21.07 19.42 13.95
CA LEU A 17 20.06 18.43 14.36
C LEU A 17 20.69 17.17 14.96
N LEU A 18 21.83 16.74 14.44
CA LEU A 18 22.57 15.58 14.97
C LEU A 18 23.24 15.85 16.34
N LYS A 19 23.40 17.10 16.73
CA LYS A 19 23.96 17.48 18.04
C LYS A 19 22.92 17.52 19.16
N LEU A 20 21.64 17.47 18.81
CA LEU A 20 20.54 17.48 19.78
C LEU A 20 20.37 16.10 20.41
N SER A 21 19.90 16.07 21.66
CA SER A 21 19.47 14.84 22.32
C SER A 21 18.31 14.18 21.55
N GLU A 22 18.08 12.88 21.76
CA GLU A 22 16.95 12.17 21.13
C GLU A 22 15.60 12.84 21.43
N GLU A 23 15.43 13.39 22.63
CA GLU A 23 14.18 14.09 23.02
C GLU A 23 14.03 15.41 22.27
N GLU A 24 15.10 16.18 22.12
CA GLU A 24 15.11 17.43 21.35
C GLU A 24 14.91 17.17 19.87
N GLN A 25 15.53 16.11 19.29
CA GLN A 25 15.29 15.71 17.92
C GLN A 25 13.80 15.33 17.70
N LYS A 26 13.17 14.64 18.66
CA LYS A 26 11.73 14.37 18.64
C LYS A 26 10.91 15.65 18.66
N LEU A 27 11.31 16.63 19.49
CA LEU A 27 10.60 17.91 19.61
C LEU A 27 10.71 18.75 18.32
N VAL A 28 11.91 18.81 17.73
CA VAL A 28 12.12 19.47 16.44
C VAL A 28 11.33 18.79 15.33
N PHE A 29 11.34 17.44 15.30
CA PHE A 29 10.53 16.68 14.34
C PHE A 29 9.04 16.98 14.49
N CYS A 30 8.52 17.00 15.71
CA CYS A 30 7.13 17.38 15.98
C CYS A 30 6.81 18.81 15.53
N LYS A 31 7.71 19.76 15.73
CA LYS A 31 7.53 21.17 15.30
C LYS A 31 7.59 21.31 13.78
N VAL A 32 8.56 20.67 13.14
CA VAL A 32 8.71 20.71 11.67
C VAL A 32 7.57 19.96 10.96
N SER A 33 7.01 18.92 11.61
CA SER A 33 5.86 18.16 11.09
C SER A 33 4.52 18.81 11.43
N GLN A 34 4.50 19.90 12.21
CA GLN A 34 3.28 20.72 12.32
C GLN A 34 3.13 21.47 10.99
N PRO A 35 1.99 21.31 10.29
CA PRO A 35 1.63 22.31 9.30
C PRO A 35 1.60 23.65 10.07
N GLU A 36 2.21 24.67 9.50
CA GLU A 36 2.02 26.05 9.95
C GLU A 36 0.55 26.23 10.35
N PRO A 37 0.25 26.88 11.50
CA PRO A 37 -1.12 27.20 11.81
C PRO A 37 -1.69 27.82 10.55
N ALA A 38 -2.76 27.24 10.04
CA ALA A 38 -3.34 27.62 8.76
C ALA A 38 -3.69 29.12 8.78
N GLU A 39 -2.66 29.93 8.67
CA GLU A 39 -2.78 31.28 8.15
C GLU A 39 -3.09 31.08 6.68
N THR A 40 -4.28 31.53 6.37
CA THR A 40 -4.85 31.54 5.03
C THR A 40 -5.20 30.16 4.48
N VAL A 41 -6.49 29.88 4.51
CA VAL A 41 -7.17 29.12 3.49
C VAL A 41 -6.38 29.32 2.19
N HIS A 42 -5.61 28.31 1.77
CA HIS A 42 -5.17 28.27 0.39
C HIS A 42 -6.46 28.24 -0.43
N GLU A 43 -6.90 29.39 -0.84
CA GLU A 43 -7.81 29.53 -1.96
C GLU A 43 -7.07 28.88 -3.12
N LEU A 44 -7.42 27.63 -3.38
CA LEU A 44 -7.10 27.03 -4.66
C LEU A 44 -7.59 28.01 -5.72
N PRO A 45 -6.74 28.41 -6.69
CA PRO A 45 -7.08 29.46 -7.64
C PRO A 45 -8.40 29.11 -8.31
N GLY A 46 -9.43 29.91 -8.06
CA GLY A 46 -10.68 30.07 -8.81
C GLY A 46 -11.41 28.85 -9.38
N GLY A 47 -11.20 27.63 -8.87
CA GLY A 47 -11.84 26.43 -9.40
C GLY A 47 -13.31 26.30 -8.93
N LYS A 48 -14.25 26.29 -9.87
CA LYS A 48 -15.64 25.93 -9.63
C LYS A 48 -15.70 24.62 -8.87
N ARG A 49 -16.20 24.65 -7.63
CA ARG A 49 -16.34 23.45 -6.81
C ARG A 49 -17.67 22.79 -7.12
N ASN A 50 -17.63 21.54 -7.52
CA ASN A 50 -18.82 20.77 -7.72
C ASN A 50 -19.22 20.03 -6.43
N CYS A 51 -20.50 19.91 -6.20
CA CYS A 51 -21.05 19.15 -5.10
C CYS A 51 -20.67 17.66 -5.21
N PRO A 52 -20.05 17.04 -4.19
CA PRO A 52 -19.68 15.63 -4.24
C PRO A 52 -20.88 14.67 -4.18
N HIS A 53 -22.09 15.18 -3.94
CA HIS A 53 -23.31 14.36 -3.83
C HIS A 53 -24.13 14.32 -5.12
N CYS A 54 -24.17 15.44 -5.87
CA CYS A 54 -25.00 15.54 -7.07
C CYS A 54 -24.27 16.13 -8.29
N GLY A 55 -22.98 16.48 -8.16
CA GLY A 55 -22.18 17.05 -9.24
C GLY A 55 -22.44 18.52 -9.56
N SER A 56 -23.44 19.15 -8.94
CA SER A 56 -23.81 20.54 -9.20
C SER A 56 -22.69 21.51 -8.85
N SER A 57 -22.56 22.57 -9.66
CA SER A 57 -21.63 23.69 -9.42
C SER A 57 -22.24 24.79 -8.52
N HIS A 58 -23.52 24.68 -8.16
CA HIS A 58 -24.20 25.65 -7.28
C HIS A 58 -23.90 25.37 -5.83
N VAL A 59 -22.73 25.83 -5.38
CA VAL A 59 -22.20 25.57 -4.04
C VAL A 59 -21.91 26.89 -3.33
N SER A 60 -22.41 27.04 -2.10
CA SER A 60 -22.20 28.20 -1.25
C SER A 60 -21.41 27.86 0.00
N ARG A 61 -20.71 28.87 0.56
CA ARG A 61 -20.04 28.73 1.87
C ARG A 61 -21.10 28.57 2.98
N TYR A 62 -20.89 27.61 3.88
CA TYR A 62 -21.86 27.29 4.95
C TYR A 62 -21.15 27.14 6.29
N GLY A 63 -20.61 28.24 6.79
CA GLY A 63 -19.92 28.28 8.08
C GLY A 63 -18.65 27.43 8.15
N LYS A 64 -18.14 27.25 9.36
CA LYS A 64 -16.94 26.45 9.65
C LYS A 64 -17.29 25.29 10.58
N THR A 65 -16.47 24.23 10.54
CA THR A 65 -16.52 23.15 11.53
C THR A 65 -15.96 23.65 12.87
N PRO A 66 -16.23 22.97 14.02
CA PRO A 66 -15.59 23.29 15.30
C PRO A 66 -14.04 23.28 15.23
N ALA A 67 -13.46 22.54 14.28
CA ALA A 67 -12.03 22.50 14.02
C ALA A 67 -11.55 23.58 13.04
N GLY A 68 -12.37 24.61 12.73
CA GLY A 68 -12.00 25.74 11.88
C GLY A 68 -12.10 25.53 10.36
N TYR A 69 -12.42 24.34 9.86
CA TYR A 69 -12.48 24.06 8.43
C TYR A 69 -13.75 24.63 7.77
N GLN A 70 -13.60 25.21 6.57
CA GLN A 70 -14.74 25.73 5.80
C GLN A 70 -15.69 24.61 5.38
N ARG A 71 -16.98 24.81 5.63
CA ARG A 71 -18.08 23.97 5.12
C ARG A 71 -18.76 24.65 3.95
N PHE A 72 -19.34 23.84 3.09
CA PHE A 72 -20.13 24.26 1.94
C PHE A 72 -21.50 23.57 1.95
N ILE A 73 -22.46 24.20 1.34
CA ILE A 73 -23.79 23.63 1.06
C ILE A 73 -24.04 23.67 -0.43
N CYS A 74 -24.56 22.58 -0.97
CA CYS A 74 -25.10 22.57 -2.32
C CYS A 74 -26.49 23.14 -2.33
N VAL A 75 -26.74 24.11 -3.21
CA VAL A 75 -28.06 24.75 -3.37
C VAL A 75 -29.07 23.77 -3.95
N ASP A 76 -28.65 22.86 -4.83
CA ASP A 76 -29.55 21.95 -5.55
C ASP A 76 -29.98 20.73 -4.73
N CYS A 77 -29.05 20.12 -4.00
CA CYS A 77 -29.35 18.89 -3.20
C CYS A 77 -29.41 19.15 -1.69
N HIS A 78 -29.20 20.38 -1.24
CA HIS A 78 -29.18 20.83 0.16
C HIS A 78 -28.23 20.06 1.10
N LYS A 79 -27.33 19.23 0.57
CA LYS A 79 -26.35 18.50 1.36
C LYS A 79 -25.13 19.37 1.64
N THR A 80 -24.66 19.31 2.87
CA THR A 80 -23.43 20.01 3.28
C THR A 80 -22.23 19.11 3.10
N PHE A 81 -21.09 19.72 2.72
CA PHE A 81 -19.80 19.03 2.61
C PHE A 81 -18.67 19.96 3.04
N GLY A 82 -17.53 19.41 3.37
CA GLY A 82 -16.32 20.15 3.73
C GLY A 82 -15.27 20.09 2.64
N VAL A 83 -14.16 20.82 2.83
CA VAL A 83 -12.95 20.63 2.04
C VAL A 83 -12.47 19.19 2.21
N LYS A 84 -12.09 18.53 1.12
CA LYS A 84 -11.78 17.09 1.08
C LYS A 84 -10.57 16.67 1.94
N GLU A 85 -9.81 17.61 2.45
CA GLU A 85 -8.60 17.34 3.25
C GLU A 85 -9.00 16.86 4.64
N ARG A 86 -8.95 15.57 4.83
CA ARG A 86 -9.22 14.95 6.12
C ARG A 86 -7.99 14.15 6.56
N PRO A 87 -7.27 14.62 7.59
CA PRO A 87 -6.15 13.86 8.11
C PRO A 87 -6.61 12.48 8.63
N VAL A 88 -5.75 11.50 8.50
CA VAL A 88 -6.05 10.11 8.94
C VAL A 88 -6.46 10.02 10.40
N TRP A 89 -6.01 10.94 11.25
CA TRP A 89 -6.34 11.02 12.67
C TRP A 89 -7.63 11.78 12.99
N ILE A 90 -8.38 12.24 12.00
CA ILE A 90 -9.64 12.95 12.24
C ILE A 90 -10.61 12.10 13.08
N GLY A 91 -11.23 12.70 14.09
CA GLY A 91 -12.14 12.03 15.00
C GLY A 91 -11.45 11.08 15.99
N SER A 92 -10.14 11.13 16.11
CA SER A 92 -9.40 10.42 17.17
C SER A 92 -9.50 11.17 18.50
N HIS A 93 -9.57 10.42 19.59
CA HIS A 93 -9.43 10.95 20.95
C HIS A 93 -7.97 11.20 21.34
N PHE A 94 -7.03 10.65 20.57
CA PHE A 94 -5.61 10.83 20.81
C PHE A 94 -5.08 12.07 20.09
N PRO A 95 -4.13 12.82 20.70
CA PRO A 95 -3.50 13.96 20.09
C PRO A 95 -2.80 13.59 18.76
N LYS A 96 -2.63 14.57 17.89
CA LYS A 96 -1.95 14.41 16.57
C LYS A 96 -0.52 13.89 16.75
N GLU A 97 0.16 14.33 17.78
CA GLU A 97 1.55 14.00 18.09
C GLU A 97 1.72 12.48 18.30
N VAL A 98 0.77 11.84 18.96
CA VAL A 98 0.76 10.37 19.17
C VAL A 98 0.60 9.65 17.83
N TRP A 99 -0.18 10.19 16.90
CA TRP A 99 -0.32 9.63 15.55
C TRP A 99 0.97 9.79 14.74
N ILE A 100 1.63 10.95 14.83
CA ILE A 100 2.91 11.19 14.16
C ILE A 100 3.97 10.19 14.66
N GLU A 101 4.07 10.02 15.99
CA GLU A 101 5.01 9.06 16.58
C GLU A 101 4.65 7.60 16.19
N TYR A 102 3.36 7.27 16.14
CA TYR A 102 2.91 5.98 15.63
C TYR A 102 3.39 5.74 14.18
N ILE A 103 3.22 6.73 13.30
CA ILE A 103 3.64 6.64 11.89
C ILE A 103 5.16 6.48 11.81
N ARG A 104 5.92 7.21 12.62
CA ARG A 104 7.37 7.14 12.69
C ARG A 104 7.83 5.72 13.06
N LEU A 105 7.34 5.20 14.16
CA LEU A 105 7.66 3.87 14.64
C LEU A 105 7.18 2.76 13.68
N MET A 106 5.99 2.90 13.09
CA MET A 106 5.49 1.97 12.08
C MET A 106 6.42 1.92 10.86
N ASN A 107 6.93 3.06 10.41
CA ASN A 107 7.82 3.16 9.26
C ASN A 107 9.18 2.45 9.51
N THR A 108 9.67 2.41 10.75
CA THR A 108 10.85 1.60 11.12
C THR A 108 10.57 0.11 11.19
N GLY A 109 9.29 -0.29 11.09
CA GLY A 109 8.84 -1.67 11.10
C GLY A 109 8.51 -2.22 12.49
N ALA A 110 8.17 -1.34 13.44
CA ALA A 110 7.70 -1.77 14.75
C ALA A 110 6.45 -2.67 14.65
N THR A 111 6.40 -3.71 15.46
CA THR A 111 5.25 -4.60 15.55
C THR A 111 4.06 -3.90 16.23
N LEU A 112 2.88 -4.52 16.21
CA LEU A 112 1.72 -3.96 16.91
C LEU A 112 1.92 -3.92 18.43
N LYS A 113 2.68 -4.87 18.99
CA LYS A 113 3.01 -4.89 20.41
C LYS A 113 3.95 -3.75 20.77
N ASP A 114 5.03 -3.58 19.99
CA ASP A 114 6.00 -2.51 20.22
C ASP A 114 5.33 -1.12 20.15
N LEU A 115 4.43 -0.92 19.19
CA LEU A 115 3.66 0.31 19.05
C LEU A 115 2.70 0.54 20.22
N ALA A 116 2.04 -0.51 20.67
CA ALA A 116 1.12 -0.42 21.80
C ALA A 116 1.86 -0.06 23.09
N GLU A 117 2.98 -0.70 23.34
CA GLU A 117 3.83 -0.46 24.51
C GLU A 117 4.44 0.95 24.47
N ALA A 118 5.07 1.32 23.34
CA ALA A 118 5.75 2.62 23.22
C ALA A 118 4.80 3.82 23.37
N LEU A 119 3.54 3.67 22.95
CA LEU A 119 2.57 4.78 22.94
C LEU A 119 1.51 4.69 24.02
N GLY A 120 1.54 3.68 24.88
CA GLY A 120 0.54 3.47 25.92
C GLY A 120 -0.87 3.22 25.37
N ILE A 121 -1.00 2.62 24.20
CA ILE A 121 -2.30 2.32 23.57
C ILE A 121 -2.59 0.82 23.55
N ASN A 122 -3.85 0.46 23.39
CA ASN A 122 -4.21 -0.96 23.25
C ASN A 122 -3.73 -1.53 21.91
N VAL A 123 -3.31 -2.80 21.90
CA VAL A 123 -2.88 -3.51 20.67
C VAL A 123 -3.97 -3.49 19.57
N THR A 124 -5.25 -3.56 19.98
CA THR A 124 -6.37 -3.44 19.05
C THR A 124 -6.43 -2.04 18.42
N THR A 125 -6.17 -1.00 19.20
CA THR A 125 -6.06 0.38 18.69
C THR A 125 -4.89 0.49 17.70
N ALA A 126 -3.72 -0.04 18.08
CA ALA A 126 -2.56 -0.08 17.19
C ALA A 126 -2.86 -0.81 15.87
N PHE A 127 -3.61 -1.92 15.92
CA PHE A 127 -4.04 -2.66 14.74
C PHE A 127 -4.93 -1.80 13.83
N TYR A 128 -5.95 -1.15 14.35
CA TYR A 128 -6.85 -0.32 13.55
C TYR A 128 -6.17 0.92 13.01
N TRP A 129 -5.28 1.54 13.76
CA TRP A 129 -4.49 2.67 13.29
C TRP A 129 -3.60 2.27 12.11
N ARG A 130 -2.91 1.13 12.21
CA ARG A 130 -2.13 0.60 11.09
C ARG A 130 -2.97 0.46 9.84
N HIS A 131 -4.09 -0.22 9.93
CA HIS A 131 -4.93 -0.43 8.75
C HIS A 131 -5.60 0.84 8.25
N LYS A 132 -5.94 1.78 9.12
CA LYS A 132 -6.43 3.09 8.73
C LYS A 132 -5.39 3.87 7.91
N ILE A 133 -4.14 3.86 8.36
CA ILE A 133 -2.99 4.48 7.68
C ILE A 133 -2.74 3.80 6.33
N LEU A 134 -2.65 2.47 6.31
CA LEU A 134 -2.34 1.72 5.10
C LEU A 134 -3.46 1.80 4.05
N THR A 135 -4.72 1.86 4.48
CA THR A 135 -5.85 2.08 3.57
C THR A 135 -5.78 3.49 2.96
N ALA A 136 -5.48 4.52 3.76
CA ALA A 136 -5.32 5.87 3.24
C ALA A 136 -4.14 5.98 2.26
N LEU A 137 -3.04 5.27 2.53
CA LEU A 137 -1.89 5.19 1.64
C LEU A 137 -2.25 4.49 0.32
N LYS A 138 -3.01 3.40 0.36
CA LYS A 138 -3.52 2.68 -0.80
C LYS A 138 -4.41 3.60 -1.66
N ASP A 139 -5.40 4.22 -1.03
CA ASP A 139 -6.35 5.10 -1.73
C ASP A 139 -5.64 6.31 -2.36
N GLY A 140 -4.53 6.77 -1.78
CA GLY A 140 -3.68 7.82 -2.33
C GLY A 140 -2.79 7.42 -3.51
N LYS A 141 -2.78 6.15 -3.89
CA LYS A 141 -2.04 5.63 -5.06
C LYS A 141 -2.91 5.35 -6.28
N PHE A 142 -4.19 5.63 -6.21
CA PHE A 142 -5.13 5.30 -7.28
C PHE A 142 -4.74 5.90 -8.65
N ASP A 143 -4.08 7.06 -8.65
CA ASP A 143 -3.63 7.75 -9.86
C ASP A 143 -2.14 7.44 -10.22
N ALA A 144 -1.57 6.37 -9.66
CA ALA A 144 -0.18 5.99 -9.96
C ALA A 144 -0.08 5.49 -11.42
N VAL A 145 0.82 6.09 -12.20
CA VAL A 145 1.09 5.71 -13.59
C VAL A 145 2.54 5.27 -13.72
N LEU A 146 2.72 4.08 -14.25
CA LEU A 146 4.02 3.49 -14.59
C LEU A 146 4.44 4.00 -15.96
N GLU A 147 5.67 4.46 -16.08
CA GLU A 147 6.18 5.07 -17.31
C GLU A 147 7.51 4.45 -17.76
N GLU A 148 7.89 4.73 -18.98
CA GLU A 148 9.15 4.28 -19.60
C GLU A 148 9.26 2.74 -19.61
N HIS A 149 10.46 2.20 -19.34
CA HIS A 149 10.69 0.76 -19.21
C HIS A 149 10.21 0.26 -17.85
N THR A 150 9.04 -0.31 -17.85
CA THR A 150 8.37 -0.83 -16.66
C THR A 150 8.71 -2.31 -16.47
N GLN A 151 9.35 -2.63 -15.33
CA GLN A 151 9.61 -4.01 -14.93
C GLN A 151 8.40 -4.56 -14.19
N ALA A 152 7.84 -5.66 -14.67
CA ALA A 152 6.71 -6.35 -14.08
C ALA A 152 7.02 -7.85 -13.90
N ASP A 153 6.65 -8.39 -12.74
CA ASP A 153 6.80 -9.81 -12.41
C ASP A 153 5.87 -10.18 -11.26
N GLU A 154 5.57 -11.46 -11.09
CA GLU A 154 4.66 -11.93 -10.07
C GLU A 154 5.41 -12.44 -8.83
N THR A 155 4.88 -12.11 -7.67
CA THR A 155 5.35 -12.68 -6.42
C THR A 155 4.23 -13.47 -5.74
N PHE A 156 4.62 -14.53 -5.03
CA PHE A 156 3.67 -15.46 -4.43
C PHE A 156 3.84 -15.51 -2.92
N THR A 157 2.71 -15.53 -2.22
CA THR A 157 2.62 -15.68 -0.78
C THR A 157 1.59 -16.74 -0.43
N TYR A 158 1.74 -17.43 0.71
CA TYR A 158 0.71 -18.38 1.13
C TYR A 158 -0.58 -17.66 1.51
N LEU A 159 -1.71 -18.28 1.19
CA LEU A 159 -3.00 -17.85 1.71
C LEU A 159 -2.95 -17.87 3.24
N ASN A 160 -3.26 -16.74 3.85
CA ASN A 160 -3.23 -16.58 5.29
C ASN A 160 -4.58 -16.04 5.79
N THR A 161 -5.24 -16.84 6.61
CA THR A 161 -6.56 -16.54 7.17
C THR A 161 -6.50 -16.06 8.61
N LYS A 162 -5.37 -15.49 9.04
CA LYS A 162 -5.17 -15.00 10.41
C LYS A 162 -6.31 -14.08 10.86
N GLY A 163 -6.87 -14.40 12.02
CA GLY A 163 -8.02 -13.66 12.58
C GLY A 163 -9.39 -14.17 12.12
N ASN A 164 -9.47 -15.14 11.21
CA ASN A 164 -10.70 -15.85 10.89
C ASN A 164 -10.72 -17.19 11.64
N ARG A 165 -11.59 -17.32 12.62
CA ARG A 165 -11.70 -18.54 13.44
C ARG A 165 -12.33 -19.72 12.68
N ASN A 166 -13.10 -19.44 11.64
CA ASN A 166 -13.86 -20.44 10.89
C ASN A 166 -13.12 -20.98 9.66
N ALA A 167 -12.10 -20.29 9.19
CA ALA A 167 -11.38 -20.69 7.98
C ALA A 167 -10.59 -22.00 8.12
N GLY A 168 -10.22 -22.40 9.35
CA GLY A 168 -9.42 -23.61 9.57
C GLY A 168 -10.15 -24.90 9.28
N ASN A 169 -11.48 -24.91 9.34
CA ASN A 169 -12.27 -26.14 9.17
C ASN A 169 -12.59 -26.45 7.70
N ASN A 170 -12.49 -25.48 6.81
CA ASN A 170 -12.88 -25.62 5.40
C ASN A 170 -11.67 -25.70 4.44
N LEU A 171 -10.48 -25.48 4.95
CA LEU A 171 -9.25 -25.52 4.15
C LEU A 171 -8.60 -26.91 4.31
N HIS A 172 -9.01 -27.87 3.50
CA HIS A 172 -8.29 -29.12 3.28
C HIS A 172 -6.90 -28.92 2.64
N THR A 173 -6.48 -27.69 2.47
CA THR A 173 -5.20 -27.32 1.90
C THR A 173 -4.18 -27.05 2.99
N HIS A 174 -3.24 -27.95 3.05
CA HIS A 174 -1.93 -27.84 3.65
C HIS A 174 -1.60 -26.54 4.39
N LYS A 175 -1.53 -26.66 5.71
CA LYS A 175 -0.77 -25.79 6.63
C LYS A 175 -0.67 -24.32 6.18
N LEU A 176 -1.78 -23.63 6.31
CA LEU A 176 -1.75 -22.17 6.36
C LEU A 176 -0.95 -21.78 7.58
N THR A 177 0.29 -21.48 7.37
CA THR A 177 1.16 -21.18 8.47
C THR A 177 1.20 -19.67 8.67
N ASN A 178 1.05 -19.28 9.92
CA ASN A 178 1.15 -17.90 10.37
C ASN A 178 2.59 -17.50 10.73
N ARG A 179 3.57 -18.34 10.40
CA ARG A 179 4.97 -18.14 10.83
C ARG A 179 5.76 -17.35 9.81
N ALA A 180 6.56 -16.42 10.28
CA ALA A 180 7.48 -15.64 9.42
C ALA A 180 8.40 -16.53 8.57
N SER A 181 8.78 -17.71 9.10
CA SER A 181 9.58 -18.72 8.39
C SER A 181 8.95 -19.19 7.09
N ASP A 182 7.63 -19.13 6.96
CA ASP A 182 6.94 -19.67 5.79
C ASP A 182 7.03 -18.76 4.58
N TYR A 183 7.15 -17.46 4.79
CA TYR A 183 7.46 -16.51 3.71
C TYR A 183 8.89 -16.66 3.19
N THR A 184 9.79 -17.18 4.04
CA THR A 184 11.20 -17.43 3.70
C THR A 184 11.45 -18.87 3.24
N SER A 185 10.59 -19.83 3.60
CA SER A 185 10.75 -21.24 3.28
C SER A 185 10.64 -21.55 1.80
N VAL A 186 9.84 -20.76 1.07
CA VAL A 186 9.80 -20.81 -0.40
C VAL A 186 11.19 -20.55 -1.00
N ARG A 187 12.03 -19.81 -0.30
CA ARG A 187 13.41 -19.51 -0.71
C ARG A 187 14.42 -20.57 -0.28
N LYS A 188 14.19 -21.21 0.88
CA LYS A 188 15.11 -22.21 1.44
C LYS A 188 15.03 -23.57 0.74
N SER A 189 13.93 -23.88 0.08
CA SER A 189 13.75 -25.19 -0.57
C SER A 189 14.49 -25.32 -1.89
N GLY A 190 15.25 -24.32 -2.33
CA GLY A 190 16.01 -24.34 -3.58
C GLY A 190 15.12 -24.49 -4.83
N HIS A 191 13.81 -24.52 -4.66
CA HIS A 191 12.87 -24.65 -5.76
C HIS A 191 12.62 -23.28 -6.39
N ARG A 192 13.05 -23.17 -7.61
CA ARG A 192 12.84 -21.99 -8.45
C ARG A 192 11.34 -21.76 -8.61
N HIS A 193 10.92 -20.52 -8.46
CA HIS A 193 9.62 -20.01 -8.90
C HIS A 193 8.39 -20.71 -8.31
N GLY A 194 8.23 -20.70 -6.99
CA GLY A 194 7.02 -21.20 -6.36
C GLY A 194 6.73 -22.69 -6.59
N ARG A 195 7.64 -23.42 -7.17
CA ARG A 195 7.67 -24.89 -7.15
C ARG A 195 8.03 -25.35 -5.74
N GLY A 196 7.28 -24.86 -4.75
CA GLY A 196 7.38 -25.34 -3.41
C GLY A 196 7.11 -26.83 -3.36
N SER A 197 7.33 -27.44 -2.24
CA SER A 197 7.28 -28.87 -1.94
C SER A 197 6.05 -29.66 -2.40
N CYS A 198 5.09 -29.07 -3.08
CA CYS A 198 4.05 -29.74 -3.82
C CYS A 198 4.53 -30.14 -5.20
N SER A 199 5.47 -31.08 -5.23
CA SER A 199 5.99 -31.68 -6.46
C SER A 199 4.95 -32.36 -7.33
N SER A 200 3.77 -32.60 -6.81
CA SER A 200 2.66 -33.22 -7.53
C SER A 200 1.81 -32.26 -8.32
N ILE A 201 1.93 -30.96 -8.10
CA ILE A 201 1.11 -29.95 -8.79
C ILE A 201 2.01 -29.18 -9.74
N ARG A 202 1.89 -29.50 -11.00
CA ARG A 202 2.49 -28.68 -12.08
C ARG A 202 1.78 -27.35 -12.11
N GLY A 203 2.50 -26.31 -11.81
CA GLY A 203 1.95 -24.97 -11.70
C GLY A 203 1.89 -24.51 -10.25
N LEU A 204 1.50 -23.28 -10.08
CA LEU A 204 1.42 -22.66 -8.78
C LEU A 204 0.21 -23.22 -8.04
N ASN A 205 0.47 -23.72 -6.84
CA ASN A 205 -0.53 -24.33 -6.00
C ASN A 205 -1.67 -23.35 -5.71
N GLN A 206 -2.89 -23.83 -5.68
CA GLN A 206 -4.09 -23.08 -5.28
C GLN A 206 -4.01 -22.47 -3.88
N GLY A 207 -3.05 -22.86 -3.05
CA GLY A 207 -2.77 -22.22 -1.76
C GLY A 207 -1.89 -20.95 -1.82
N LEU A 208 -1.41 -20.58 -3.00
CA LEU A 208 -0.55 -19.41 -3.19
C LEU A 208 -1.33 -18.24 -3.76
N VAL A 209 -1.28 -17.10 -3.08
CA VAL A 209 -1.81 -15.82 -3.56
C VAL A 209 -0.79 -15.19 -4.49
N CYS A 210 -1.18 -14.95 -5.71
CA CYS A 210 -0.42 -14.19 -6.69
C CYS A 210 -0.56 -12.70 -6.44
N THR A 211 0.55 -12.01 -6.43
CA THR A 211 0.61 -10.55 -6.33
C THR A 211 1.53 -10.02 -7.43
N PRO A 212 0.97 -9.66 -8.59
CA PRO A 212 1.71 -8.96 -9.63
C PRO A 212 2.18 -7.60 -9.10
N LEU A 213 3.46 -7.31 -9.25
CA LEU A 213 4.06 -6.03 -8.88
C LEU A 213 4.86 -5.48 -10.06
N ALA A 214 4.83 -4.17 -10.23
CA ALA A 214 5.60 -3.50 -11.26
C ALA A 214 6.29 -2.26 -10.71
N ILE A 215 7.39 -1.88 -11.37
CA ILE A 215 8.11 -0.64 -11.11
C ILE A 215 8.48 0.02 -12.44
N GLY A 216 8.00 1.24 -12.64
CA GLY A 216 8.28 2.05 -13.81
C GLY A 216 9.71 2.60 -13.84
N GLY A 217 10.16 3.04 -14.99
CA GLY A 217 11.40 3.79 -15.13
C GLY A 217 11.41 5.08 -14.33
N ASN A 218 10.24 5.70 -14.17
CA ASN A 218 9.99 6.87 -13.31
C ASN A 218 10.08 6.56 -11.79
N GLY A 219 10.26 5.29 -11.40
CA GLY A 219 10.38 4.87 -10.01
C GLY A 219 9.06 4.64 -9.29
N ILE A 220 7.92 4.87 -9.93
CA ILE A 220 6.58 4.56 -9.41
C ILE A 220 6.42 3.05 -9.34
N CYS A 221 5.83 2.57 -8.24
CA CYS A 221 5.49 1.17 -8.05
C CYS A 221 3.97 0.98 -8.06
N TRP A 222 3.52 -0.10 -8.70
CA TRP A 222 2.12 -0.49 -8.70
C TRP A 222 1.96 -2.00 -8.63
N GLY A 223 0.86 -2.46 -8.04
CA GLY A 223 0.47 -3.85 -8.00
C GLY A 223 -0.43 -4.17 -6.83
N ARG A 224 -1.14 -5.29 -6.95
CA ARG A 224 -2.06 -5.78 -5.92
C ARG A 224 -2.26 -7.29 -6.06
N PRO A 225 -2.71 -8.00 -5.01
CA PRO A 225 -3.14 -9.39 -5.13
C PRO A 225 -4.26 -9.54 -6.18
N SER A 226 -4.12 -10.49 -7.08
CA SER A 226 -5.05 -10.68 -8.21
C SER A 226 -5.80 -12.01 -8.19
N ASN A 227 -5.14 -13.10 -7.85
CA ASN A 227 -5.69 -14.45 -7.96
C ASN A 227 -4.97 -15.45 -7.04
N MET A 228 -5.45 -16.69 -7.08
CA MET A 228 -4.78 -17.85 -6.47
C MET A 228 -4.08 -18.67 -7.54
N GLY A 229 -2.81 -19.01 -7.31
CA GLY A 229 -1.99 -19.75 -8.27
C GLY A 229 -1.39 -18.89 -9.37
N ALA A 230 -1.12 -19.47 -10.55
CA ALA A 230 -0.58 -18.73 -11.70
C ALA A 230 -1.60 -17.72 -12.23
N PRO A 231 -1.21 -16.48 -12.55
CA PRO A 231 -2.12 -15.50 -13.12
C PRO A 231 -2.45 -15.83 -14.57
N SER A 232 -3.62 -15.42 -15.02
CA SER A 232 -4.00 -15.31 -16.41
C SER A 232 -3.66 -13.93 -16.98
N SER A 233 -3.82 -13.75 -18.30
CA SER A 233 -3.77 -12.44 -18.94
C SER A 233 -4.80 -11.48 -18.34
N ASP A 234 -6.01 -11.96 -18.06
CA ASP A 234 -7.11 -11.16 -17.50
C ASP A 234 -6.81 -10.71 -16.06
N ASP A 235 -6.13 -11.57 -15.27
CA ASP A 235 -5.69 -11.20 -13.92
C ASP A 235 -4.68 -10.05 -13.98
N LEU A 236 -3.71 -10.11 -14.89
CA LEU A 236 -2.74 -9.04 -15.11
C LEU A 236 -3.41 -7.76 -15.61
N ASP A 237 -4.38 -7.91 -16.51
CA ASP A 237 -5.17 -6.80 -17.02
C ASP A 237 -5.92 -6.09 -15.90
N SER A 238 -6.55 -6.85 -15.02
CA SER A 238 -7.26 -6.30 -13.86
C SER A 238 -6.34 -5.46 -12.95
N VAL A 239 -5.05 -5.80 -12.87
CA VAL A 239 -4.07 -5.11 -12.03
C VAL A 239 -3.51 -3.87 -12.70
N TYR A 240 -3.18 -3.94 -14.00
CA TYR A 240 -2.38 -2.91 -14.67
C TYR A 240 -3.21 -1.94 -15.52
N THR A 241 -4.46 -2.26 -15.86
CA THR A 241 -5.33 -1.35 -16.64
C THR A 241 -5.51 -0.03 -15.91
N GLY A 242 -5.24 1.07 -16.62
CA GLY A 242 -5.30 2.45 -16.11
C GLY A 242 -4.04 2.88 -15.35
N HIS A 243 -3.03 2.00 -15.23
CA HIS A 243 -1.78 2.29 -14.51
C HIS A 243 -0.53 2.24 -15.40
N LEU A 244 -0.68 1.98 -16.68
CA LEU A 244 0.40 2.06 -17.67
C LEU A 244 0.27 3.34 -18.49
N GLY A 245 1.37 4.09 -18.60
CA GLY A 245 1.46 5.26 -19.46
C GLY A 245 1.51 4.89 -20.95
N GLU A 246 1.28 5.86 -21.82
CA GLU A 246 1.21 5.65 -23.29
C GLU A 246 2.53 5.16 -23.91
N THR A 247 3.65 5.49 -23.29
CA THR A 247 5.00 5.18 -23.83
C THR A 247 5.70 4.04 -23.10
N VAL A 248 4.95 3.18 -22.40
CA VAL A 248 5.52 2.08 -21.62
C VAL A 248 6.10 1.00 -22.52
N ILE A 249 7.32 0.55 -22.18
CA ILE A 249 7.89 -0.71 -22.66
C ILE A 249 7.84 -1.69 -21.49
N LEU A 250 7.05 -2.75 -21.61
CA LEU A 250 6.91 -3.75 -20.57
C LEU A 250 8.12 -4.69 -20.58
N VAL A 251 8.81 -4.82 -19.45
CA VAL A 251 9.92 -5.76 -19.27
C VAL A 251 9.45 -6.82 -18.27
N THR A 252 9.38 -8.08 -18.71
CA THR A 252 8.84 -9.18 -17.91
C THR A 252 9.66 -10.44 -18.11
N ASP A 253 9.40 -11.45 -17.28
CA ASP A 253 9.92 -12.80 -17.56
C ASP A 253 9.21 -13.40 -18.78
N ALA A 254 9.65 -14.57 -19.22
CA ALA A 254 9.07 -15.26 -20.37
C ALA A 254 7.75 -16.00 -20.00
N SER A 255 6.94 -15.45 -19.09
CA SER A 255 5.64 -16.03 -18.74
C SER A 255 4.65 -15.90 -19.90
N ARG A 256 3.83 -16.94 -20.08
CA ARG A 256 2.78 -16.94 -21.12
C ARG A 256 1.71 -15.89 -20.85
N ALA A 257 1.36 -15.69 -19.57
CA ALA A 257 0.34 -14.73 -19.17
C ALA A 257 0.77 -13.30 -19.49
N ALA A 258 2.02 -12.93 -19.15
CA ALA A 258 2.55 -11.62 -19.45
C ALA A 258 2.71 -11.36 -20.97
N GLY A 259 3.15 -12.38 -21.72
CA GLY A 259 3.24 -12.30 -23.18
C GLY A 259 1.87 -12.08 -23.83
N LYS A 260 0.86 -12.86 -23.42
CA LYS A 260 -0.51 -12.69 -23.90
C LYS A 260 -1.09 -11.34 -23.50
N TYR A 261 -0.92 -10.91 -22.24
CA TYR A 261 -1.36 -9.59 -21.78
C TYR A 261 -0.79 -8.45 -22.64
N ALA A 262 0.52 -8.50 -22.91
CA ALA A 262 1.16 -7.49 -23.74
C ALA A 262 0.62 -7.50 -25.18
N GLN A 263 0.39 -8.68 -25.76
CA GLN A 263 -0.20 -8.84 -27.09
C GLN A 263 -1.64 -8.29 -27.12
N ASP A 264 -2.48 -8.68 -26.18
CA ASP A 264 -3.90 -8.27 -26.11
C ASP A 264 -4.05 -6.75 -25.95
N ARG A 265 -3.03 -6.08 -25.40
CA ARG A 265 -2.99 -4.62 -25.15
C ARG A 265 -2.09 -3.87 -26.15
N GLU A 266 -1.53 -4.53 -27.14
CA GLU A 266 -0.61 -3.95 -28.12
C GLU A 266 0.59 -3.22 -27.47
N LEU A 267 1.05 -3.71 -26.30
CA LEU A 267 2.15 -3.12 -25.57
C LEU A 267 3.50 -3.60 -26.12
N PRO A 268 4.47 -2.67 -26.30
CA PRO A 268 5.86 -3.07 -26.53
C PRO A 268 6.36 -3.90 -25.33
N VAL A 269 6.82 -5.12 -25.60
CA VAL A 269 7.26 -6.05 -24.55
C VAL A 269 8.63 -6.61 -24.80
N ILE A 270 9.44 -6.71 -23.76
CA ILE A 270 10.71 -7.41 -23.72
C ILE A 270 10.61 -8.53 -22.70
N GLN A 271 10.60 -9.76 -23.19
CA GLN A 271 10.56 -10.96 -22.36
C GLN A 271 11.97 -11.52 -22.13
N LEU A 272 12.38 -11.57 -20.87
CA LEU A 272 13.70 -12.05 -20.46
C LEU A 272 13.60 -13.51 -20.00
N LYS A 273 14.39 -14.40 -20.62
CA LYS A 273 14.48 -15.81 -20.22
C LYS A 273 15.46 -15.94 -19.06
N SER A 274 14.98 -16.28 -17.89
CA SER A 274 15.76 -16.33 -16.65
C SER A 274 16.98 -17.24 -16.69
N ASP A 275 16.95 -18.28 -17.52
CA ASP A 275 18.01 -19.29 -17.58
C ASP A 275 19.11 -18.97 -18.63
N THR A 276 18.81 -18.14 -19.62
CA THR A 276 19.71 -17.83 -20.74
C THR A 276 19.99 -16.36 -20.90
N GLU A 277 19.01 -15.50 -20.64
CA GLU A 277 19.07 -14.07 -20.87
C GLU A 277 18.44 -13.30 -19.72
N SER A 278 19.13 -13.22 -18.58
CA SER A 278 18.66 -12.43 -17.43
C SER A 278 18.72 -10.91 -17.68
N ARG A 279 19.32 -10.49 -18.82
CA ARG A 279 19.49 -9.10 -19.21
C ARG A 279 19.59 -8.97 -20.73
N GLN A 280 18.88 -7.99 -21.29
CA GLN A 280 18.98 -7.59 -22.68
C GLN A 280 19.33 -6.09 -22.76
N GLY A 281 20.61 -5.78 -22.98
CA GLY A 281 21.11 -4.41 -22.95
C GLY A 281 20.86 -3.73 -21.58
N LYS A 282 20.06 -2.67 -21.58
CA LYS A 282 19.64 -1.95 -20.36
C LYS A 282 18.47 -2.61 -19.60
N TYR A 283 17.77 -3.53 -20.23
CA TYR A 283 16.58 -4.17 -19.70
C TYR A 283 16.93 -5.35 -18.79
N ASN A 284 16.34 -5.40 -17.61
CA ASN A 284 16.50 -6.45 -16.61
C ASN A 284 15.32 -6.42 -15.63
N LEU A 285 15.23 -7.38 -14.71
CA LEU A 285 14.19 -7.48 -13.69
C LEU A 285 14.71 -7.20 -12.26
N GLN A 286 15.86 -6.57 -12.13
CA GLN A 286 16.50 -6.39 -10.81
C GLN A 286 15.69 -5.49 -9.86
N LYS A 287 15.03 -4.44 -10.39
CA LYS A 287 14.24 -3.52 -9.56
C LYS A 287 12.99 -4.23 -9.01
N VAL A 288 12.24 -4.95 -9.86
CA VAL A 288 11.05 -5.68 -9.42
C VAL A 288 11.41 -6.84 -8.50
N ASN A 289 12.51 -7.55 -8.76
CA ASN A 289 13.01 -8.61 -7.87
C ASN A 289 13.38 -8.07 -6.48
N ARG A 290 13.95 -6.85 -6.41
CA ARG A 290 14.21 -6.18 -5.14
C ARG A 290 12.91 -5.82 -4.43
N LEU A 291 11.91 -5.33 -5.16
CA LEU A 291 10.58 -5.04 -4.63
C LEU A 291 9.93 -6.32 -4.05
N HIS A 292 10.01 -7.44 -4.74
CA HIS A 292 9.53 -8.74 -4.24
C HIS A 292 10.23 -9.17 -2.96
N SER A 293 11.56 -9.02 -2.93
CA SER A 293 12.35 -9.36 -1.73
C SER A 293 11.97 -8.48 -0.55
N ALA A 294 11.82 -7.18 -0.76
CA ALA A 294 11.40 -6.24 0.27
C ALA A 294 9.99 -6.55 0.78
N PHE A 295 9.06 -6.87 -0.11
CA PHE A 295 7.69 -7.24 0.25
C PHE A 295 7.66 -8.49 1.13
N LYS A 296 8.38 -9.54 0.74
CA LYS A 296 8.48 -10.77 1.55
C LYS A 296 9.14 -10.53 2.91
N GLN A 297 10.16 -9.67 2.98
CA GLN A 297 10.80 -9.28 4.23
C GLN A 297 9.86 -8.51 5.16
N ASP A 298 9.09 -7.55 4.61
CA ASP A 298 8.09 -6.81 5.40
C ASP A 298 7.02 -7.77 5.96
N LEU A 299 6.49 -8.71 5.15
CA LEU A 299 5.53 -9.70 5.62
C LEU A 299 6.09 -10.60 6.71
N ALA A 300 7.33 -11.05 6.56
CA ALA A 300 8.02 -11.86 7.56
C ALA A 300 8.19 -11.10 8.89
N ARG A 301 8.54 -9.80 8.81
CA ARG A 301 8.70 -8.94 9.98
C ARG A 301 7.42 -8.78 10.78
N PHE A 302 6.27 -8.76 10.12
CA PHE A 302 4.96 -8.65 10.79
C PHE A 302 4.40 -10.01 11.25
N ASN A 303 5.20 -11.08 11.24
CA ASN A 303 4.80 -12.42 11.68
C ASN A 303 3.54 -12.95 10.98
N GLY A 304 3.46 -12.72 9.69
CA GLY A 304 2.33 -13.11 8.87
C GLY A 304 1.18 -12.09 8.88
N VAL A 305 0.66 -11.85 7.69
CA VAL A 305 -0.43 -10.91 7.44
C VAL A 305 -1.58 -11.68 6.82
N SER A 306 -2.80 -11.46 7.32
CA SER A 306 -3.98 -12.03 6.70
C SER A 306 -4.11 -11.54 5.25
N THR A 307 -4.46 -12.45 4.34
CA THR A 307 -4.58 -12.17 2.90
C THR A 307 -5.54 -11.00 2.61
N LYS A 308 -6.59 -10.82 3.42
CA LYS A 308 -7.51 -9.67 3.30
C LYS A 308 -6.85 -8.29 3.48
N TYR A 309 -5.65 -8.25 4.04
CA TYR A 309 -4.88 -7.02 4.22
C TYR A 309 -3.59 -7.00 3.39
N LEU A 310 -3.36 -8.01 2.57
CA LEU A 310 -2.11 -8.19 1.83
C LEU A 310 -1.80 -6.97 0.93
N GLU A 311 -2.82 -6.45 0.25
CA GLU A 311 -2.70 -5.25 -0.58
C GLU A 311 -2.22 -4.02 0.21
N ASN A 312 -2.71 -3.84 1.43
CA ASN A 312 -2.28 -2.74 2.30
C ASN A 312 -0.77 -2.79 2.59
N TYR A 313 -0.24 -3.98 2.82
CA TYR A 313 1.20 -4.15 3.08
C TYR A 313 2.03 -4.06 1.80
N ALA A 314 1.50 -4.51 0.67
CA ALA A 314 2.13 -4.29 -0.63
C ALA A 314 2.30 -2.77 -0.89
N ASN A 315 1.27 -1.97 -0.63
CA ASN A 315 1.33 -0.51 -0.76
C ASN A 315 2.35 0.14 0.19
N LEU A 316 2.50 -0.36 1.42
CA LEU A 316 3.55 0.11 2.32
C LEU A 316 4.95 -0.18 1.77
N THR A 317 5.16 -1.39 1.26
CA THR A 317 6.46 -1.76 0.67
C THR A 317 6.75 -0.95 -0.58
N MET A 318 5.77 -0.76 -1.46
CA MET A 318 5.90 0.07 -2.65
C MET A 318 6.27 1.51 -2.29
N PHE A 319 5.59 2.11 -1.31
CA PHE A 319 5.93 3.45 -0.81
C PHE A 319 7.38 3.54 -0.32
N LYS A 320 7.87 2.53 0.39
CA LYS A 320 9.28 2.47 0.83
C LYS A 320 10.24 2.35 -0.35
N GLN A 321 9.88 1.63 -1.39
CA GLN A 321 10.71 1.46 -2.59
C GLN A 321 10.72 2.69 -3.51
N GLU A 322 9.65 3.46 -3.53
CA GLU A 322 9.58 4.76 -4.23
C GLU A 322 10.45 5.83 -3.56
N THR A 323 10.81 5.62 -2.31
CA THR A 323 11.59 6.55 -1.50
C THR A 323 12.90 5.94 -0.97
N PRO A 324 13.72 5.27 -1.81
CA PRO A 324 14.86 4.49 -1.32
C PRO A 324 15.99 5.35 -0.79
N SER A 325 16.13 6.57 -1.30
CA SER A 325 17.28 7.46 -1.02
C SER A 325 17.06 8.40 0.16
N ILE A 326 15.87 8.40 0.76
CA ILE A 326 15.58 9.27 1.90
C ILE A 326 15.71 8.52 3.24
N SER A 327 16.11 9.23 4.28
CA SER A 327 16.23 8.67 5.63
C SER A 327 14.88 8.16 6.15
N GLY A 328 14.90 7.29 7.15
CA GLY A 328 13.67 6.81 7.80
C GLY A 328 12.82 7.95 8.37
N ILE A 329 13.46 9.00 8.91
CA ILE A 329 12.78 10.19 9.44
C ILE A 329 12.11 10.96 8.31
N ALA A 330 12.84 11.30 7.24
CA ALA A 330 12.28 12.01 6.09
C ALA A 330 11.13 11.23 5.41
N ARG A 331 11.25 9.90 5.35
CA ARG A 331 10.16 9.04 4.85
C ARG A 331 8.93 9.08 5.75
N ALA A 332 9.12 9.10 7.07
CA ALA A 332 8.01 9.25 8.01
C ALA A 332 7.33 10.61 7.87
N THR A 333 8.10 11.70 7.67
CA THR A 333 7.57 13.04 7.41
C THR A 333 6.72 13.06 6.13
N LEU A 334 7.25 12.52 5.03
CA LEU A 334 6.52 12.39 3.78
C LEU A 334 5.22 11.57 3.94
N LEU A 335 5.26 10.52 4.74
CA LEU A 335 4.08 9.71 5.03
C LEU A 335 3.05 10.51 5.84
N VAL A 336 3.48 11.28 6.84
CA VAL A 336 2.60 12.19 7.61
C VAL A 336 1.94 13.22 6.69
N GLU A 337 2.70 13.82 5.78
CA GLU A 337 2.18 14.78 4.80
C GLU A 337 1.09 14.15 3.91
N LYS A 338 1.38 13.00 3.30
CA LYS A 338 0.38 12.25 2.51
C LYS A 338 -0.88 11.91 3.32
N LEU A 339 -0.72 11.54 4.59
CA LEU A 339 -1.83 11.16 5.47
C LEU A 339 -2.58 12.36 6.05
N SER A 340 -1.99 13.55 6.01
CA SER A 340 -2.69 14.79 6.36
C SER A 340 -3.76 15.16 5.32
N ASN A 341 -3.57 14.72 4.07
CA ASN A 341 -4.44 14.98 2.93
C ASN A 341 -5.02 13.69 2.34
N ALA A 342 -5.36 12.74 3.19
CA ALA A 342 -5.87 11.44 2.75
C ALA A 342 -7.18 11.59 1.96
N PRO A 343 -7.29 11.01 0.75
CA PRO A 343 -8.49 11.11 -0.09
C PRO A 343 -9.70 10.48 0.59
N ARG A 344 -9.48 9.46 1.39
CA ARG A 344 -10.48 8.78 2.20
C ARG A 344 -9.91 8.40 3.56
N VAL A 345 -10.73 8.53 4.59
CA VAL A 345 -10.41 8.06 5.94
C VAL A 345 -11.33 6.90 6.29
N ALA A 346 -10.78 5.71 6.33
CA ALA A 346 -11.51 4.51 6.72
C ALA A 346 -11.98 4.61 8.19
N ARG A 347 -13.23 4.25 8.43
CA ARG A 347 -13.79 4.20 9.79
C ARG A 347 -13.54 2.84 10.41
N TRP A 348 -13.58 2.74 11.71
CA TRP A 348 -13.41 1.50 12.46
C TRP A 348 -14.33 0.37 11.98
N LYS A 349 -15.60 0.70 11.73
CA LYS A 349 -16.58 -0.26 11.22
C LYS A 349 -16.25 -0.80 9.83
N ASP A 350 -15.66 0.04 8.98
CA ASP A 350 -15.27 -0.36 7.62
C ASP A 350 -14.08 -1.33 7.68
N LEU A 351 -13.09 -1.05 8.55
CA LEU A 351 -11.93 -1.93 8.77
C LEU A 351 -12.31 -3.26 9.43
N ARG A 352 -13.29 -3.26 10.32
CA ARG A 352 -13.80 -4.50 10.95
C ARG A 352 -14.49 -5.42 9.95
N ARG A 353 -15.11 -4.84 8.92
CA ARG A 353 -15.84 -5.56 7.86
C ARG A 353 -14.99 -5.81 6.60
N THR A 354 -13.67 -5.63 6.68
CA THR A 354 -12.79 -5.94 5.54
C THR A 354 -12.87 -7.42 5.22
N ASP A 355 -13.32 -7.72 4.02
CA ASP A 355 -13.43 -9.08 3.51
C ASP A 355 -12.15 -9.52 2.78
N TYR A 356 -12.07 -10.82 2.51
CA TYR A 356 -11.06 -11.34 1.60
C TYR A 356 -11.37 -10.91 0.17
N PRO A 357 -10.35 -10.79 -0.70
CA PRO A 357 -10.57 -10.63 -2.12
C PRO A 357 -11.45 -11.76 -2.69
N SER A 358 -12.24 -11.47 -3.71
CA SER A 358 -13.20 -12.42 -4.31
C SER A 358 -12.58 -13.75 -4.71
N PHE A 359 -11.38 -13.71 -5.28
CA PHE A 359 -10.66 -14.92 -5.69
C PHE A 359 -10.33 -15.88 -4.54
N VAL A 360 -10.31 -15.40 -3.30
CA VAL A 360 -10.09 -16.26 -2.13
C VAL A 360 -11.32 -17.11 -1.83
N TYR A 361 -12.51 -16.56 -2.04
CA TYR A 361 -13.76 -17.28 -1.82
C TYR A 361 -13.98 -18.42 -2.83
N GLU A 362 -13.47 -18.29 -4.02
CA GLU A 362 -13.50 -19.35 -5.02
C GLU A 362 -12.77 -20.61 -4.55
N VAL A 363 -11.68 -20.42 -3.80
CA VAL A 363 -10.86 -21.51 -3.24
C VAL A 363 -11.42 -22.02 -1.91
N LEU A 364 -11.97 -21.12 -1.08
CA LEU A 364 -12.56 -21.50 0.21
C LEU A 364 -13.89 -22.26 0.07
N GLY A 365 -14.44 -22.30 -1.15
CA GLY A 365 -15.76 -22.90 -1.45
C GLY A 365 -16.90 -21.97 -1.07
N LYS A 366 -17.99 -22.03 -1.85
CA LYS A 366 -19.16 -21.14 -1.76
C LYS A 366 -19.99 -21.29 -0.47
N ASN A 367 -19.51 -21.98 0.56
CA ASN A 367 -20.32 -22.34 1.73
C ASN A 367 -20.37 -21.26 2.82
N ASP A 368 -19.75 -20.10 2.65
CA ASP A 368 -19.78 -19.02 3.64
C ASP A 368 -20.67 -17.83 3.24
N THR A 369 -21.55 -17.97 2.29
CA THR A 369 -22.55 -16.93 1.95
C THR A 369 -23.72 -16.84 2.95
N SER A 370 -23.74 -17.64 4.02
CA SER A 370 -24.85 -17.69 4.98
C SER A 370 -24.75 -16.75 6.18
N VAL A 371 -23.83 -15.77 6.19
CA VAL A 371 -23.64 -14.89 7.37
C VAL A 371 -24.08 -13.44 7.13
N ASN A 372 -24.60 -13.07 5.98
CA ASN A 372 -25.03 -11.69 5.73
C ASN A 372 -26.54 -11.44 5.59
N GLU A 373 -27.38 -12.41 5.91
CA GLU A 373 -28.78 -12.13 6.15
C GLU A 373 -29.07 -12.09 7.65
N VAL A 374 -28.66 -11.04 8.31
CA VAL A 374 -29.26 -10.63 9.57
C VAL A 374 -29.95 -9.31 9.31
N SER A 375 -31.24 -9.46 9.00
CA SER A 375 -32.41 -8.67 9.39
C SER A 375 -32.22 -7.16 9.45
N THR A 376 -32.89 -6.51 8.54
CA THR A 376 -33.63 -5.23 8.70
C THR A 376 -33.74 -4.68 10.13
#